data_0cac8ca3fe84d7d9975f642aa369e95c
#
_entry.id   0cac8ca3fe84d7d9975f642aa369e95c
#
_cell.length_a   1.000
_cell.length_b   1.000
_cell.length_c   1.000
_cell.angle_alpha   90.00
_cell.angle_beta   90.00
_cell.angle_gamma   90.00
#
_symmetry.space_group_name_H-M   'P 1'
#
loop_
_entity.id
_entity.type
_entity.pdbx_description
1 polymer ?
#
loop_
_entity_poly.entity_id
_entity_poly.type
_entity_poly.pdbx_seq_one_letter_code
_entity_poly.pdbx_strand_id
1 'polypeptide(L)'
;MRRRARGSDHATKPLVKAPLRIGALDAAAVVGELRQMHEDAEDSDVERMPGDDELFGALLYLEKHAHALRRQSAEAQQVAALKRVQLWEYVREQTELHQARAVEDARAAGVQWIELAPALAVAAPSAAYNKAKRLKAAELIDETPRAAPVRRTPEAVLKAQRRLAREQAAERRAQEEAQRRHELLVPVATRLLAEREALLRDDDVDYWLEEIEVVLPHCRTPLQMVSLKRYLDAALRALGKLERQTARSVALTEDARLALSAALELQGHSGDVRL
;
A
#
# COMPACT_ATOMS: atom_id res chain seq x y z
N MET A 1 -47.38 3.13 -22.90
CA MET A 1 -46.86 4.20 -22.03
C MET A 1 -45.73 3.67 -21.17
N ARG A 2 -44.46 3.97 -21.53
CA ARG A 2 -43.27 3.56 -20.76
C ARG A 2 -42.82 4.74 -19.88
N ARG A 3 -42.95 4.63 -18.55
CA ARG A 3 -42.40 5.59 -17.60
C ARG A 3 -40.88 5.45 -17.57
N ARG A 4 -40.16 6.46 -18.04
CA ARG A 4 -38.72 6.63 -17.81
C ARG A 4 -38.50 7.03 -16.36
N ALA A 5 -37.86 6.18 -15.57
CA ALA A 5 -37.29 6.55 -14.28
C ALA A 5 -36.09 7.47 -14.55
N ARG A 6 -36.20 8.74 -14.22
CA ARG A 6 -35.07 9.67 -14.10
C ARG A 6 -34.41 9.40 -12.75
N GLY A 7 -33.34 8.62 -12.74
CA GLY A 7 -32.39 8.60 -11.65
C GLY A 7 -31.56 9.88 -11.70
N SER A 8 -31.89 10.86 -10.87
CA SER A 8 -31.05 12.03 -10.65
C SER A 8 -29.97 11.69 -9.64
N ASP A 9 -28.84 11.17 -10.11
CA ASP A 9 -27.60 11.18 -9.35
C ASP A 9 -27.11 12.62 -9.20
N HIS A 10 -27.75 13.37 -8.30
CA HIS A 10 -27.19 14.57 -7.76
C HIS A 10 -26.09 14.16 -6.78
N ALA A 11 -24.89 13.91 -7.30
CA ALA A 11 -23.69 13.90 -6.49
C ALA A 11 -23.61 15.29 -5.82
N THR A 12 -24.10 15.37 -4.58
CA THR A 12 -24.03 16.60 -3.77
C THR A 12 -22.57 17.00 -3.68
N LYS A 13 -22.23 18.14 -4.29
CA LYS A 13 -20.87 18.72 -4.15
C LYS A 13 -20.57 18.85 -2.67
N PRO A 14 -19.44 18.29 -2.21
CA PRO A 14 -19.11 18.35 -0.80
C PRO A 14 -18.94 19.80 -0.34
N LEU A 15 -19.57 20.14 0.77
CA LEU A 15 -19.51 21.47 1.40
C LEU A 15 -18.07 21.87 1.79
N VAL A 16 -17.20 20.88 2.10
CA VAL A 16 -15.81 21.11 2.48
C VAL A 16 -14.91 20.31 1.54
N LYS A 17 -14.01 21.00 0.84
CA LYS A 17 -12.97 20.36 0.04
C LYS A 17 -11.87 19.79 0.95
N ALA A 18 -11.26 18.69 0.55
CA ALA A 18 -10.04 18.20 1.20
C ALA A 18 -8.92 19.27 1.02
N PRO A 19 -8.11 19.53 2.05
CA PRO A 19 -7.01 20.48 1.95
C PRO A 19 -5.96 19.96 0.94
N LEU A 20 -5.34 20.87 0.20
CA LEU A 20 -4.14 20.58 -0.58
C LEU A 20 -3.01 20.22 0.37
N ARG A 21 -2.09 19.37 -0.06
CA ARG A 21 -0.93 18.92 0.71
C ARG A 21 0.36 19.21 -0.03
N ILE A 22 1.40 19.46 0.74
CA ILE A 22 2.75 19.83 0.28
C ILE A 22 3.79 18.77 0.71
N GLY A 23 3.34 17.62 1.20
CA GLY A 23 4.17 16.56 1.79
C GLY A 23 5.26 15.97 0.89
N ALA A 24 5.22 16.23 -0.43
CA ALA A 24 6.28 15.84 -1.36
C ALA A 24 7.40 16.89 -1.50
N LEU A 25 7.35 18.00 -0.71
CA LEU A 25 8.39 19.02 -0.73
C LEU A 25 9.70 18.46 -0.18
N ASP A 26 10.79 18.63 -0.92
CA ASP A 26 12.14 18.46 -0.38
C ASP A 26 12.50 19.68 0.47
N ALA A 27 12.16 19.59 1.77
CA ALA A 27 12.32 20.71 2.69
C ALA A 27 13.80 21.04 2.92
N ALA A 28 14.71 20.04 2.93
CA ALA A 28 16.14 20.27 3.11
C ALA A 28 16.72 21.05 1.90
N ALA A 29 16.35 20.67 0.69
CA ALA A 29 16.76 21.41 -0.50
C ALA A 29 16.28 22.86 -0.47
N VAL A 30 15.03 23.12 -0.05
CA VAL A 30 14.49 24.49 0.07
C VAL A 30 15.24 25.29 1.15
N VAL A 31 15.61 24.67 2.28
CA VAL A 31 16.44 25.31 3.31
C VAL A 31 17.82 25.64 2.76
N GLY A 32 18.47 24.71 2.04
CA GLY A 32 19.76 24.95 1.38
C GLY A 32 19.72 26.10 0.41
N GLU A 33 18.67 26.19 -0.42
CA GLU A 33 18.50 27.34 -1.32
C GLU A 33 18.32 28.67 -0.57
N LEU A 34 17.61 28.68 0.54
CA LEU A 34 17.47 29.87 1.38
C LEU A 34 18.78 30.24 2.07
N ARG A 35 19.58 29.24 2.51
CA ARG A 35 20.93 29.46 3.03
C ARG A 35 21.80 30.16 2.00
N GLN A 36 21.83 29.66 0.76
CA GLN A 36 22.57 30.29 -0.32
C GLN A 36 22.16 31.75 -0.54
N MET A 37 20.84 32.05 -0.48
CA MET A 37 20.36 33.43 -0.61
C MET A 37 20.84 34.32 0.53
N HIS A 38 21.01 33.82 1.76
CA HIS A 38 21.59 34.54 2.90
C HIS A 38 23.10 34.74 2.73
N GLU A 39 23.82 33.74 2.20
CA GLU A 39 25.24 33.85 1.85
C GLU A 39 25.45 34.92 0.77
N ASP A 40 24.67 34.89 -0.29
CA ASP A 40 24.70 35.90 -1.38
C ASP A 40 24.34 37.32 -0.89
N ALA A 41 23.58 37.42 0.20
CA ALA A 41 23.24 38.67 0.85
C ALA A 41 24.30 39.16 1.85
N GLU A 42 25.40 38.42 2.00
CA GLU A 42 26.49 38.68 2.98
C GLU A 42 25.93 38.79 4.42
N ASP A 43 24.98 37.85 4.82
CA ASP A 43 24.47 37.76 6.15
C ASP A 43 25.59 37.30 7.09
N SER A 44 26.04 38.19 7.97
CA SER A 44 27.17 37.92 8.89
C SER A 44 26.91 36.78 9.88
N ASP A 45 25.66 36.39 10.07
CA ASP A 45 25.25 35.34 11.00
C ASP A 45 24.94 34.00 10.33
N VAL A 46 25.08 33.88 8.99
CA VAL A 46 24.70 32.68 8.22
C VAL A 46 25.38 31.40 8.72
N GLU A 47 26.60 31.47 9.23
CA GLU A 47 27.32 30.34 9.82
C GLU A 47 26.60 29.76 11.07
N ARG A 48 25.71 30.52 11.70
CA ARG A 48 24.91 30.10 12.86
C ARG A 48 23.57 29.50 12.44
N MET A 49 23.26 29.46 11.16
CA MET A 49 22.04 28.84 10.67
C MET A 49 22.15 27.32 10.90
N PRO A 50 21.14 26.70 11.56
CA PRO A 50 21.08 25.25 11.76
C PRO A 50 21.17 24.46 10.46
N GLY A 51 21.55 23.18 10.54
CA GLY A 51 21.65 22.30 9.38
C GLY A 51 20.36 22.24 8.53
N ASP A 52 20.49 21.88 7.27
CA ASP A 52 19.33 21.88 6.36
C ASP A 52 18.29 20.82 6.73
N ASP A 53 18.68 19.82 7.50
CA ASP A 53 17.83 18.79 8.12
C ASP A 53 17.18 19.25 9.45
N GLU A 54 17.72 20.28 10.10
CA GLU A 54 17.17 20.89 11.29
C GLU A 54 16.09 21.94 10.98
N LEU A 55 15.07 21.53 10.21
CA LEU A 55 14.07 22.39 9.58
C LEU A 55 13.48 23.46 10.49
N PHE A 56 13.06 23.10 11.72
CA PHE A 56 12.42 24.06 12.63
C PHE A 56 13.40 25.14 13.09
N GLY A 57 14.64 24.75 13.42
CA GLY A 57 15.70 25.67 13.77
C GLY A 57 16.08 26.62 12.62
N ALA A 58 16.21 26.06 11.41
CA ALA A 58 16.48 26.83 10.22
C ALA A 58 15.38 27.86 9.94
N LEU A 59 14.08 27.49 10.09
CA LEU A 59 12.97 28.42 9.92
C LEU A 59 12.99 29.57 10.94
N LEU A 60 13.29 29.29 12.19
CA LEU A 60 13.41 30.35 13.21
C LEU A 60 14.58 31.30 12.89
N TYR A 61 15.70 30.77 12.39
CA TYR A 61 16.81 31.59 11.93
C TYR A 61 16.38 32.48 10.76
N LEU A 62 15.76 31.92 9.72
CA LEU A 62 15.30 32.62 8.54
C LEU A 62 14.28 33.73 8.85
N GLU A 63 13.49 33.57 9.89
CA GLU A 63 12.58 34.65 10.34
C GLU A 63 13.34 35.75 11.05
N LYS A 64 14.21 35.41 11.98
CA LYS A 64 15.00 36.36 12.75
C LYS A 64 15.90 37.21 11.84
N HIS A 65 16.50 36.58 10.83
CA HIS A 65 17.47 37.19 9.92
C HIS A 65 16.86 37.61 8.56
N ALA A 66 15.55 37.59 8.41
CA ALA A 66 14.87 37.98 7.15
C ALA A 66 15.26 39.39 6.64
N HIS A 67 15.73 40.25 7.55
CA HIS A 67 16.19 41.59 7.20
C HIS A 67 17.46 41.61 6.36
N ALA A 68 18.33 40.61 6.44
CA ALA A 68 19.55 40.49 5.63
C ALA A 68 19.22 40.48 4.13
N LEU A 69 18.11 39.83 3.75
CA LEU A 69 17.65 39.72 2.35
C LEU A 69 17.09 41.05 1.78
N ARG A 70 16.89 42.10 2.61
CA ARG A 70 16.40 43.40 2.12
C ARG A 70 17.37 44.10 1.16
N ARG A 71 18.63 43.67 1.16
CA ARG A 71 19.64 44.19 0.22
C ARG A 71 19.58 43.54 -1.15
N GLN A 72 18.92 42.43 -1.26
CA GLN A 72 18.71 41.68 -2.50
C GLN A 72 17.63 42.31 -3.38
N SER A 73 17.53 41.87 -4.64
CA SER A 73 16.47 42.29 -5.55
C SER A 73 15.09 42.03 -5.01
N ALA A 74 14.08 42.77 -5.41
CA ALA A 74 12.68 42.57 -5.02
C ALA A 74 12.19 41.15 -5.37
N GLU A 75 12.65 40.62 -6.50
CA GLU A 75 12.33 39.24 -6.93
C GLU A 75 12.93 38.20 -5.97
N ALA A 76 14.21 38.32 -5.59
CA ALA A 76 14.84 37.44 -4.63
C ALA A 76 14.13 37.48 -3.26
N GLN A 77 13.75 38.67 -2.80
CA GLN A 77 12.97 38.82 -1.55
C GLN A 77 11.61 38.10 -1.63
N GLN A 78 10.91 38.21 -2.76
CA GLN A 78 9.62 37.51 -2.96
C GLN A 78 9.80 35.99 -2.97
N VAL A 79 10.81 35.47 -3.70
CA VAL A 79 11.13 34.04 -3.75
C VAL A 79 11.42 33.52 -2.34
N ALA A 80 12.28 34.19 -1.59
CA ALA A 80 12.62 33.79 -0.22
C ALA A 80 11.40 33.80 0.71
N ALA A 81 10.54 34.82 0.58
CA ALA A 81 9.31 34.89 1.37
C ALA A 81 8.35 33.72 1.05
N LEU A 82 8.15 33.40 -0.23
CA LEU A 82 7.30 32.27 -0.64
C LEU A 82 7.86 30.92 -0.16
N LYS A 83 9.19 30.72 -0.26
CA LYS A 83 9.84 29.49 0.26
C LYS A 83 9.62 29.34 1.77
N ARG A 84 9.74 30.40 2.55
CA ARG A 84 9.45 30.36 4.00
C ARG A 84 8.00 30.00 4.27
N VAL A 85 7.03 30.55 3.52
CA VAL A 85 5.61 30.18 3.65
C VAL A 85 5.40 28.68 3.35
N GLN A 86 6.05 28.16 2.29
CA GLN A 86 5.98 26.73 1.94
C GLN A 86 6.56 25.85 3.06
N LEU A 87 7.71 26.22 3.62
CA LEU A 87 8.33 25.46 4.72
C LEU A 87 7.46 25.45 5.98
N TRP A 88 6.81 26.58 6.32
CA TRP A 88 5.86 26.62 7.46
C TRP A 88 4.64 25.75 7.22
N GLU A 89 4.12 25.72 6.01
CA GLU A 89 3.02 24.81 5.67
C GLU A 89 3.45 23.36 5.76
N TYR A 90 4.65 23.02 5.29
CA TYR A 90 5.23 21.70 5.43
C TYR A 90 5.39 21.28 6.91
N VAL A 91 5.97 22.16 7.75
CA VAL A 91 6.09 21.89 9.19
C VAL A 91 4.71 21.67 9.83
N ARG A 92 3.73 22.45 9.46
CA ARG A 92 2.36 22.27 9.95
C ARG A 92 1.82 20.88 9.60
N GLU A 93 1.99 20.44 8.36
CA GLU A 93 1.58 19.10 7.94
C GLU A 93 2.33 17.99 8.70
N GLN A 94 3.64 18.11 8.83
CA GLN A 94 4.44 17.14 9.59
C GLN A 94 4.03 17.11 11.07
N THR A 95 3.78 18.26 11.66
CA THR A 95 3.31 18.37 13.06
C THR A 95 1.98 17.65 13.25
N GLU A 96 1.03 17.77 12.29
CA GLU A 96 -0.26 17.07 12.36
C GLU A 96 -0.09 15.55 12.29
N LEU A 97 0.83 15.05 11.44
CA LEU A 97 1.14 13.63 11.33
C LEU A 97 1.76 13.07 12.62
N HIS A 98 2.77 13.75 13.13
CA HIS A 98 3.43 13.34 14.39
C HIS A 98 2.49 13.43 15.58
N GLN A 99 1.65 14.47 15.66
CA GLN A 99 0.65 14.60 16.70
C GLN A 99 -0.40 13.48 16.63
N ALA A 100 -0.82 13.05 15.42
CA ALA A 100 -1.73 11.92 15.25
C ALA A 100 -1.13 10.64 15.84
N ARG A 101 0.12 10.35 15.50
CA ARG A 101 0.86 9.17 16.03
C ARG A 101 0.99 9.22 17.54
N ALA A 102 1.42 10.36 18.09
CA ALA A 102 1.56 10.55 19.55
C ALA A 102 0.24 10.31 20.30
N VAL A 103 -0.89 10.72 19.71
CA VAL A 103 -2.22 10.43 20.28
C VAL A 103 -2.53 8.94 20.22
N GLU A 104 -2.20 8.24 19.14
CA GLU A 104 -2.39 6.79 19.01
C GLU A 104 -1.53 6.04 20.04
N ASP A 105 -0.27 6.40 20.17
CA ASP A 105 0.65 5.80 21.14
C ASP A 105 0.14 6.00 22.58
N ALA A 106 -0.31 7.22 22.92
CA ALA A 106 -0.90 7.50 24.22
C ALA A 106 -2.16 6.66 24.46
N ARG A 107 -3.01 6.50 23.46
CA ARG A 107 -4.20 5.63 23.55
C ARG A 107 -3.84 4.15 23.70
N ALA A 108 -2.82 3.69 22.98
CA ALA A 108 -2.30 2.33 23.11
C ALA A 108 -1.72 2.07 24.52
N ALA A 109 -1.10 3.09 25.12
CA ALA A 109 -0.62 3.08 26.50
C ALA A 109 -1.74 3.20 27.56
N GLY A 110 -3.01 3.31 27.15
CA GLY A 110 -4.16 3.34 28.07
C GLY A 110 -4.62 4.73 28.50
N VAL A 111 -3.96 5.82 28.07
CA VAL A 111 -4.35 7.20 28.42
C VAL A 111 -5.79 7.48 27.99
N GLN A 112 -6.62 8.00 28.87
CA GLN A 112 -8.03 8.26 28.62
C GLN A 112 -8.26 9.60 27.88
N TRP A 113 -9.40 9.74 27.18
CA TRP A 113 -9.73 10.98 26.46
C TRP A 113 -9.81 12.20 27.36
N ILE A 114 -10.16 12.02 28.65
CA ILE A 114 -10.21 13.11 29.62
C ILE A 114 -8.82 13.66 29.92
N GLU A 115 -7.80 12.78 29.93
CA GLU A 115 -6.39 13.15 30.16
C GLU A 115 -5.76 13.76 28.89
N LEU A 116 -6.18 13.28 27.71
CA LEU A 116 -5.73 13.83 26.42
C LEU A 116 -6.33 15.20 26.10
N ALA A 117 -7.49 15.55 26.66
CA ALA A 117 -8.14 16.81 26.35
C ALA A 117 -7.24 18.02 26.64
N PRO A 118 -6.65 18.19 27.84
CA PRO A 118 -5.76 19.32 28.11
C PRO A 118 -4.48 19.26 27.27
N ALA A 119 -3.90 18.07 27.04
CA ALA A 119 -2.72 17.91 26.20
C ALA A 119 -2.97 18.30 24.73
N LEU A 120 -4.20 18.12 24.25
CA LEU A 120 -4.63 18.55 22.93
C LEU A 120 -5.18 20.00 22.92
N ALA A 121 -5.08 20.73 24.01
CA ALA A 121 -5.60 22.09 24.17
C ALA A 121 -7.10 22.18 23.81
N VAL A 122 -7.92 21.24 24.33
CA VAL A 122 -9.38 21.24 24.21
C VAL A 122 -10.03 20.98 25.56
N ALA A 123 -11.26 21.50 25.74
CA ALA A 123 -11.91 21.49 27.06
C ALA A 123 -12.61 20.17 27.40
N ALA A 124 -12.97 19.35 26.41
CA ALA A 124 -13.81 18.17 26.62
C ALA A 124 -13.24 16.91 25.95
N PRO A 125 -13.47 15.71 26.55
CA PRO A 125 -13.05 14.44 25.96
C PRO A 125 -13.58 14.20 24.54
N SER A 126 -14.82 14.59 24.27
CA SER A 126 -15.42 14.51 22.93
C SER A 126 -14.71 15.40 21.91
N ALA A 127 -14.24 16.59 22.33
CA ALA A 127 -13.46 17.48 21.49
C ALA A 127 -12.06 16.91 21.23
N ALA A 128 -11.44 16.25 22.22
CA ALA A 128 -10.17 15.54 22.05
C ALA A 128 -10.32 14.39 21.02
N TYR A 129 -11.35 13.59 21.14
CA TYR A 129 -11.66 12.53 20.16
C TYR A 129 -11.83 13.10 18.75
N ASN A 130 -12.62 14.17 18.59
CA ASN A 130 -12.85 14.80 17.29
C ASN A 130 -11.58 15.44 16.71
N LYS A 131 -10.72 16.05 17.56
CA LYS A 131 -9.42 16.57 17.14
C LYS A 131 -8.49 15.45 16.68
N ALA A 132 -8.41 14.35 17.43
CA ALA A 132 -7.63 13.17 17.05
C ALA A 132 -8.08 12.60 15.70
N LYS A 133 -9.40 12.51 15.45
CA LYS A 133 -9.93 12.06 14.14
C LYS A 133 -9.55 13.01 13.01
N ARG A 134 -9.54 14.33 13.24
CA ARG A 134 -9.08 15.30 12.24
C ARG A 134 -7.57 15.19 11.96
N LEU A 135 -6.77 14.95 12.99
CA LEU A 135 -5.33 14.69 12.85
C LEU A 135 -5.10 13.39 12.07
N LYS A 136 -5.82 12.31 12.39
CA LYS A 136 -5.73 11.03 11.68
C LYS A 136 -6.07 11.14 10.18
N ALA A 137 -6.92 12.07 9.79
CA ALA A 137 -7.18 12.35 8.37
C ALA A 137 -5.91 12.77 7.61
N ALA A 138 -4.89 13.29 8.30
CA ALA A 138 -3.60 13.64 7.69
C ALA A 138 -2.80 12.41 7.23
N GLU A 139 -2.96 11.26 7.87
CA GLU A 139 -2.28 10.00 7.49
C GLU A 139 -3.02 9.24 6.39
N LEU A 140 -4.32 9.49 6.22
CA LEU A 140 -5.16 8.74 5.29
C LEU A 140 -5.18 9.42 3.92
N ILE A 141 -4.82 8.67 2.90
CA ILE A 141 -4.97 9.06 1.50
C ILE A 141 -6.21 8.35 0.96
N ASP A 142 -7.08 9.07 0.28
CA ASP A 142 -8.17 8.43 -0.45
C ASP A 142 -7.60 7.92 -1.78
N GLU A 143 -7.42 6.60 -1.91
CA GLU A 143 -6.91 5.92 -3.09
C GLU A 143 -7.91 5.91 -4.27
N THR A 144 -8.68 6.97 -4.40
CA THR A 144 -9.38 7.23 -5.66
C THR A 144 -8.34 7.49 -6.76
N PRO A 145 -8.66 7.32 -8.07
CA PRO A 145 -7.72 7.54 -9.17
C PRO A 145 -6.98 8.88 -9.16
N ARG A 146 -7.33 9.78 -8.25
CA ARG A 146 -6.72 11.10 -8.06
C ARG A 146 -5.93 11.24 -6.73
N ALA A 147 -5.72 10.16 -5.98
CA ALA A 147 -5.00 10.18 -4.70
C ALA A 147 -5.36 11.40 -3.80
N ALA A 148 -6.65 11.68 -3.65
CA ALA A 148 -7.11 12.87 -2.92
C ALA A 148 -7.00 12.67 -1.40
N PRO A 149 -6.59 13.69 -0.62
CA PRO A 149 -6.59 13.61 0.83
C PRO A 149 -7.99 13.36 1.40
N VAL A 150 -8.07 12.54 2.45
CA VAL A 150 -9.33 12.25 3.14
C VAL A 150 -9.83 13.53 3.81
N ARG A 151 -11.15 13.77 3.74
CA ARG A 151 -11.76 14.91 4.44
C ARG A 151 -11.56 14.80 5.94
N ARG A 152 -11.34 15.95 6.58
CA ARG A 152 -11.12 16.05 8.03
C ARG A 152 -12.42 15.96 8.85
N THR A 153 -13.37 15.13 8.44
CA THR A 153 -14.57 14.82 9.22
C THR A 153 -14.46 13.44 9.85
N PRO A 154 -14.97 13.23 11.07
CA PRO A 154 -14.91 11.91 11.74
C PRO A 154 -15.50 10.79 10.89
N GLU A 155 -16.60 11.04 10.18
CA GLU A 155 -17.27 10.07 9.33
C GLU A 155 -16.40 9.65 8.13
N ALA A 156 -15.75 10.61 7.48
CA ALA A 156 -14.86 10.35 6.35
C ALA A 156 -13.64 9.53 6.79
N VAL A 157 -13.05 9.87 7.94
CA VAL A 157 -11.93 9.14 8.54
C VAL A 157 -12.34 7.70 8.88
N LEU A 158 -13.47 7.51 9.55
CA LEU A 158 -13.98 6.18 9.89
C LEU A 158 -14.26 5.35 8.64
N LYS A 159 -14.83 5.95 7.60
CA LYS A 159 -15.06 5.27 6.31
C LYS A 159 -13.75 4.84 5.65
N ALA A 160 -12.75 5.71 5.62
CA ALA A 160 -11.43 5.40 5.07
C ALA A 160 -10.72 4.30 5.87
N GLN A 161 -10.74 4.37 7.20
CA GLN A 161 -10.18 3.33 8.07
C GLN A 161 -10.85 1.97 7.87
N ARG A 162 -12.19 1.93 7.76
CA ARG A 162 -12.92 0.68 7.48
C ARG A 162 -12.57 0.10 6.11
N ARG A 163 -12.39 0.95 5.10
CA ARG A 163 -11.96 0.51 3.77
C ARG A 163 -10.58 -0.12 3.85
N LEU A 164 -9.59 0.59 4.37
CA LEU A 164 -8.22 0.10 4.53
C LEU A 164 -8.15 -1.22 5.31
N ALA A 165 -8.91 -1.32 6.40
CA ALA A 165 -8.99 -2.56 7.18
C ALA A 165 -9.57 -3.75 6.37
N ARG A 166 -10.56 -3.49 5.49
CA ARG A 166 -11.11 -4.53 4.59
C ARG A 166 -10.10 -4.95 3.53
N GLU A 167 -9.39 -3.99 2.92
CA GLU A 167 -8.36 -4.23 1.91
C GLU A 167 -7.22 -5.06 2.51
N GLN A 168 -6.70 -4.68 3.67
CA GLN A 168 -5.68 -5.44 4.40
C GLN A 168 -6.16 -6.83 4.81
N ALA A 169 -7.42 -6.98 5.21
CA ALA A 169 -7.99 -8.29 5.55
C ALA A 169 -8.17 -9.17 4.31
N ALA A 170 -8.51 -8.58 3.16
CA ALA A 170 -8.59 -9.29 1.88
C ALA A 170 -7.21 -9.73 1.41
N GLU A 171 -6.22 -8.86 1.49
CA GLU A 171 -4.83 -9.17 1.14
C GLU A 171 -4.25 -10.29 2.02
N ARG A 172 -4.43 -10.22 3.36
CA ARG A 172 -4.01 -11.30 4.25
C ARG A 172 -4.65 -12.64 3.88
N ARG A 173 -5.98 -12.66 3.61
CA ARG A 173 -6.64 -13.89 3.17
C ARG A 173 -6.09 -14.43 1.86
N ALA A 174 -5.81 -13.55 0.90
CA ALA A 174 -5.20 -13.94 -0.37
C ALA A 174 -3.79 -14.52 -0.17
N GLN A 175 -2.99 -13.92 0.73
CA GLN A 175 -1.66 -14.43 1.09
C GLN A 175 -1.75 -15.79 1.80
N GLU A 176 -2.65 -15.95 2.78
CA GLU A 176 -2.87 -17.21 3.49
C GLU A 176 -3.32 -18.31 2.52
N GLU A 177 -4.19 -17.99 1.58
CA GLU A 177 -4.64 -18.93 0.57
C GLU A 177 -3.55 -19.30 -0.43
N ALA A 178 -2.74 -18.33 -0.87
CA ALA A 178 -1.56 -18.61 -1.70
C ALA A 178 -0.55 -19.51 -0.96
N GLN A 179 -0.33 -19.27 0.33
CA GLN A 179 0.53 -20.10 1.17
C GLN A 179 0.00 -21.54 1.27
N ARG A 180 -1.29 -21.72 1.56
CA ARG A 180 -1.93 -23.06 1.60
C ARG A 180 -1.79 -23.80 0.28
N ARG A 181 -1.99 -23.10 -0.85
CA ARG A 181 -1.80 -23.71 -2.19
C ARG A 181 -0.35 -24.15 -2.40
N HIS A 182 0.63 -23.34 -1.98
CA HIS A 182 2.05 -23.73 -2.04
C HIS A 182 2.33 -24.97 -1.20
N GLU A 183 1.78 -25.07 0.00
CA GLU A 183 1.94 -26.23 0.89
C GLU A 183 1.35 -27.53 0.29
N LEU A 184 0.26 -27.42 -0.50
CA LEU A 184 -0.37 -28.55 -1.17
C LEU A 184 0.33 -28.95 -2.48
N LEU A 185 1.09 -28.06 -3.10
CA LEU A 185 1.68 -28.27 -4.42
C LEU A 185 2.65 -29.45 -4.45
N VAL A 186 3.56 -29.53 -3.48
CA VAL A 186 4.53 -30.62 -3.37
C VAL A 186 3.86 -31.98 -3.13
N PRO A 187 2.96 -32.14 -2.14
CA PRO A 187 2.25 -33.42 -1.92
C PRO A 187 1.43 -33.85 -3.14
N VAL A 188 0.74 -32.92 -3.81
CA VAL A 188 -0.06 -33.23 -4.99
C VAL A 188 0.81 -33.67 -6.16
N ALA A 189 1.90 -32.96 -6.44
CA ALA A 189 2.85 -33.33 -7.48
C ALA A 189 3.51 -34.67 -7.19
N THR A 190 3.90 -34.94 -5.93
CA THR A 190 4.47 -36.24 -5.50
C THR A 190 3.47 -37.36 -5.74
N ARG A 191 2.21 -37.17 -5.37
CA ARG A 191 1.19 -38.20 -5.58
C ARG A 191 0.91 -38.45 -7.05
N LEU A 192 0.86 -37.41 -7.89
CA LEU A 192 0.68 -37.56 -9.33
C LEU A 192 1.84 -38.34 -9.96
N LEU A 193 3.09 -38.06 -9.56
CA LEU A 193 4.27 -38.83 -10.01
C LEU A 193 4.26 -40.29 -9.53
N ALA A 194 3.81 -40.56 -8.31
CA ALA A 194 3.70 -41.92 -7.81
C ALA A 194 2.76 -42.79 -8.65
N GLU A 195 1.74 -42.17 -9.25
CA GLU A 195 0.76 -42.84 -10.10
C GLU A 195 1.12 -42.78 -11.61
N ARG A 196 2.35 -42.31 -11.99
CA ARG A 196 2.72 -42.09 -13.38
C ARG A 196 2.53 -43.29 -14.30
N GLU A 197 2.77 -44.51 -13.81
CA GLU A 197 2.61 -45.74 -14.59
C GLU A 197 1.13 -46.12 -14.81
N ALA A 198 0.25 -45.59 -14.00
CA ALA A 198 -1.20 -45.75 -14.10
C ALA A 198 -1.88 -44.60 -14.87
N LEU A 199 -1.11 -43.74 -15.52
CA LEU A 199 -1.59 -42.71 -16.42
C LEU A 199 -1.38 -43.13 -17.87
N LEU A 200 -2.36 -42.81 -18.74
CA LEU A 200 -2.11 -42.87 -20.19
C LEU A 200 -1.15 -41.74 -20.56
N ARG A 201 -0.07 -42.08 -21.28
CA ARG A 201 1.05 -41.17 -21.58
C ARG A 201 1.37 -41.13 -23.06
N ASP A 202 1.85 -39.99 -23.48
CA ASP A 202 2.52 -39.74 -24.75
C ASP A 202 3.79 -38.94 -24.48
N ASP A 203 4.55 -38.60 -25.50
CA ASP A 203 5.82 -37.89 -25.38
C ASP A 203 5.65 -36.51 -24.69
N ASP A 204 4.53 -35.83 -24.92
CA ASP A 204 4.23 -34.55 -24.27
C ASP A 204 3.99 -34.72 -22.75
N VAL A 205 3.24 -35.74 -22.34
CA VAL A 205 2.95 -36.05 -20.93
C VAL A 205 4.21 -36.50 -20.21
N ASP A 206 4.98 -37.41 -20.81
CA ASP A 206 6.22 -37.93 -20.23
C ASP A 206 7.22 -36.80 -19.99
N TYR A 207 7.40 -35.91 -20.96
CA TYR A 207 8.27 -34.74 -20.81
C TYR A 207 7.93 -33.88 -19.58
N TRP A 208 6.65 -33.55 -19.39
CA TRP A 208 6.27 -32.71 -18.25
C TRP A 208 6.34 -33.44 -16.92
N LEU A 209 6.10 -34.76 -16.89
CA LEU A 209 6.26 -35.56 -15.66
C LEU A 209 7.74 -35.65 -15.27
N GLU A 210 8.66 -35.79 -16.23
CA GLU A 210 10.10 -35.78 -15.98
C GLU A 210 10.57 -34.42 -15.44
N GLU A 211 10.08 -33.28 -16.00
CA GLU A 211 10.39 -31.95 -15.49
C GLU A 211 9.91 -31.74 -14.04
N ILE A 212 8.73 -32.29 -13.70
CA ILE A 212 8.22 -32.28 -12.32
C ILE A 212 9.12 -33.11 -11.42
N GLU A 213 9.55 -34.31 -11.84
CA GLU A 213 10.41 -35.24 -11.08
C GLU A 213 11.77 -34.59 -10.77
N VAL A 214 12.36 -33.89 -11.73
CA VAL A 214 13.62 -33.15 -11.56
C VAL A 214 13.53 -32.01 -10.58
N VAL A 215 12.47 -31.23 -10.64
CA VAL A 215 12.31 -30.02 -9.81
C VAL A 215 11.82 -30.31 -8.39
N LEU A 216 11.00 -31.34 -8.20
CA LEU A 216 10.30 -31.67 -6.96
C LEU A 216 11.23 -31.82 -5.73
N PRO A 217 12.39 -32.55 -5.78
CA PRO A 217 13.26 -32.69 -4.62
C PRO A 217 13.90 -31.39 -4.15
N HIS A 218 13.94 -30.38 -5.03
CA HIS A 218 14.60 -29.10 -4.80
C HIS A 218 13.63 -27.97 -4.50
N CYS A 219 12.33 -28.24 -4.47
CA CYS A 219 11.28 -27.22 -4.28
C CYS A 219 11.24 -26.67 -2.84
N ARG A 220 12.17 -25.73 -2.53
CA ARG A 220 12.27 -25.08 -1.21
C ARG A 220 12.07 -23.57 -1.29
N THR A 221 12.20 -22.95 -2.44
CA THR A 221 12.10 -21.51 -2.63
C THR A 221 10.83 -21.13 -3.37
N PRO A 222 10.30 -19.92 -3.19
CA PRO A 222 9.12 -19.43 -3.91
C PRO A 222 9.27 -19.54 -5.44
N LEU A 223 10.46 -19.29 -5.99
CA LEU A 223 10.72 -19.39 -7.43
C LEU A 223 10.60 -20.82 -7.93
N GLN A 224 11.15 -21.79 -7.18
CA GLN A 224 11.05 -23.21 -7.51
C GLN A 224 9.58 -23.70 -7.41
N MET A 225 8.80 -23.20 -6.45
CA MET A 225 7.38 -23.49 -6.35
C MET A 225 6.58 -22.95 -7.56
N VAL A 226 6.94 -21.77 -8.07
CA VAL A 226 6.34 -21.24 -9.30
C VAL A 226 6.67 -22.13 -10.51
N SER A 227 7.91 -22.63 -10.61
CA SER A 227 8.33 -23.55 -11.67
C SER A 227 7.58 -24.88 -11.57
N LEU A 228 7.52 -25.49 -10.38
CA LEU A 228 6.78 -26.73 -10.15
C LEU A 228 5.30 -26.58 -10.52
N LYS A 229 4.66 -25.48 -10.11
CA LYS A 229 3.28 -25.20 -10.48
C LYS A 229 3.11 -25.11 -12.00
N ARG A 230 4.02 -24.43 -12.69
CA ARG A 230 3.99 -24.27 -14.14
C ARG A 230 4.10 -25.61 -14.87
N TYR A 231 4.97 -26.49 -14.39
CA TYR A 231 5.15 -27.84 -14.96
C TYR A 231 3.94 -28.74 -14.67
N LEU A 232 3.39 -28.69 -13.45
CA LEU A 232 2.17 -29.40 -13.12
C LEU A 232 0.99 -28.94 -14.00
N ASP A 233 0.81 -27.62 -14.18
CA ASP A 233 -0.22 -27.07 -15.07
C ASP A 233 -0.03 -27.50 -16.52
N ALA A 234 1.22 -27.66 -16.97
CA ALA A 234 1.54 -28.14 -18.31
C ALA A 234 1.23 -29.64 -18.49
N ALA A 235 1.61 -30.46 -17.51
CA ALA A 235 1.29 -31.89 -17.49
C ALA A 235 -0.22 -32.13 -17.51
N LEU A 236 -1.00 -31.38 -16.71
CA LEU A 236 -2.44 -31.48 -16.68
C LEU A 236 -3.09 -31.06 -18.02
N ARG A 237 -2.55 -30.04 -18.69
CA ARG A 237 -3.02 -29.68 -20.04
C ARG A 237 -2.69 -30.76 -21.07
N ALA A 238 -1.51 -31.38 -21.00
CA ALA A 238 -1.12 -32.48 -21.88
C ALA A 238 -2.02 -33.70 -21.67
N LEU A 239 -2.27 -34.11 -20.42
CA LEU A 239 -3.21 -35.18 -20.08
C LEU A 239 -4.63 -34.89 -20.59
N GLY A 240 -5.14 -33.67 -20.37
CA GLY A 240 -6.46 -33.30 -20.88
C GLY A 240 -6.54 -33.22 -22.42
N LYS A 241 -5.43 -32.91 -23.11
CA LYS A 241 -5.34 -32.99 -24.59
C LYS A 241 -5.40 -34.46 -25.02
N LEU A 242 -4.63 -35.34 -24.40
CA LEU A 242 -4.59 -36.76 -24.70
C LEU A 242 -5.93 -37.45 -24.47
N GLU A 243 -6.64 -37.12 -23.37
CA GLU A 243 -7.98 -37.60 -23.07
C GLU A 243 -8.99 -37.25 -24.18
N ARG A 244 -8.96 -35.99 -24.65
CA ARG A 244 -9.81 -35.56 -25.75
C ARG A 244 -9.47 -36.25 -27.10
N GLN A 245 -8.20 -36.49 -27.35
CA GLN A 245 -7.73 -37.14 -28.60
C GLN A 245 -8.07 -38.62 -28.65
N THR A 246 -7.93 -39.31 -27.49
CA THR A 246 -8.15 -40.78 -27.43
C THR A 246 -9.62 -41.13 -27.09
N ALA A 247 -10.41 -40.16 -26.63
CA ALA A 247 -11.75 -40.38 -26.07
C ALA A 247 -11.77 -41.46 -24.96
N ARG A 248 -10.67 -41.59 -24.21
CA ARG A 248 -10.49 -42.55 -23.12
C ARG A 248 -10.01 -41.82 -21.89
N SER A 249 -10.37 -42.31 -20.71
CA SER A 249 -9.82 -41.78 -19.45
C SER A 249 -8.29 -41.94 -19.44
N VAL A 250 -7.60 -40.86 -19.09
CA VAL A 250 -6.14 -40.88 -18.93
C VAL A 250 -5.72 -41.53 -17.61
N ALA A 251 -6.60 -41.63 -16.63
CA ALA A 251 -6.35 -42.35 -15.38
C ALA A 251 -6.82 -43.82 -15.53
N LEU A 252 -5.90 -44.77 -15.45
CA LEU A 252 -6.16 -46.21 -15.66
C LEU A 252 -6.59 -46.89 -14.34
N THR A 253 -6.28 -46.30 -13.20
CA THR A 253 -6.63 -46.79 -11.85
C THR A 253 -7.43 -45.75 -11.07
N GLU A 254 -8.07 -46.20 -9.97
CA GLU A 254 -8.78 -45.31 -9.05
C GLU A 254 -7.82 -44.32 -8.36
N ASP A 255 -6.63 -44.80 -7.95
CA ASP A 255 -5.62 -43.97 -7.29
C ASP A 255 -5.07 -42.91 -8.23
N ALA A 256 -4.80 -43.26 -9.48
CA ALA A 256 -4.44 -42.28 -10.52
C ALA A 256 -5.54 -41.24 -10.77
N ARG A 257 -6.82 -41.65 -10.72
CA ARG A 257 -7.94 -40.75 -10.88
C ARG A 257 -8.03 -39.77 -9.71
N LEU A 258 -7.85 -40.24 -8.47
CA LEU A 258 -7.82 -39.41 -7.28
C LEU A 258 -6.63 -38.42 -7.29
N ALA A 259 -5.45 -38.86 -7.71
CA ALA A 259 -4.26 -38.03 -7.85
C ALA A 259 -4.47 -36.92 -8.91
N LEU A 260 -5.04 -37.29 -10.06
CA LEU A 260 -5.38 -36.35 -11.13
C LEU A 260 -6.45 -35.34 -10.69
N SER A 261 -7.49 -35.80 -10.00
CA SER A 261 -8.55 -34.93 -9.48
C SER A 261 -8.00 -33.90 -8.50
N ALA A 262 -7.15 -34.32 -7.55
CA ALA A 262 -6.50 -33.41 -6.60
C ALA A 262 -5.61 -32.36 -7.32
N ALA A 263 -4.92 -32.75 -8.38
CA ALA A 263 -4.10 -31.85 -9.17
C ALA A 263 -4.97 -30.83 -9.96
N LEU A 264 -6.08 -31.26 -10.53
CA LEU A 264 -7.04 -30.41 -11.23
C LEU A 264 -7.74 -29.42 -10.28
N GLU A 265 -8.12 -29.85 -9.08
CA GLU A 265 -8.68 -28.97 -8.06
C GLU A 265 -7.71 -27.86 -7.68
N LEU A 266 -6.42 -28.20 -7.49
CA LEU A 266 -5.37 -27.21 -7.21
C LEU A 266 -5.20 -26.21 -8.35
N GLN A 267 -5.39 -26.63 -9.61
CA GLN A 267 -5.37 -25.77 -10.79
C GLN A 267 -6.62 -24.86 -10.87
N GLY A 268 -7.81 -25.43 -10.66
CA GLY A 268 -9.10 -24.74 -10.82
C GLY A 268 -9.27 -23.53 -9.91
N HIS A 269 -8.76 -23.62 -8.69
CA HIS A 269 -8.73 -22.50 -7.74
C HIS A 269 -7.77 -21.36 -8.13
N SER A 270 -6.94 -21.55 -9.16
CA SER A 270 -6.01 -20.51 -9.66
C SER A 270 -6.61 -19.64 -10.78
N GLY A 271 -7.73 -20.04 -11.37
CA GLY A 271 -8.36 -19.34 -12.51
C GLY A 271 -9.25 -18.17 -12.14
N ASP A 272 -9.62 -18.02 -10.86
CA ASP A 272 -10.62 -17.05 -10.42
C ASP A 272 -10.02 -15.71 -9.92
N VAL A 273 -8.70 -15.58 -9.93
CA VAL A 273 -8.00 -14.30 -9.65
C VAL A 273 -7.66 -13.62 -10.98
N ARG A 274 -8.67 -13.07 -11.66
CA ARG A 274 -8.44 -12.03 -12.67
C ARG A 274 -8.19 -10.70 -11.98
N LEU A 275 -6.98 -10.18 -12.18
CA LEU A 275 -6.55 -8.81 -11.89
C LEU A 275 -7.47 -7.77 -12.54
#